data_7fd6832cf9d011cf79618d1d2552117e
#
_entry.id   7fd6832cf9d011cf79618d1d2552117e
#
_cell.length_a   1.000
_cell.length_b   1.000
_cell.length_c   1.000
_cell.angle_alpha   90.00
_cell.angle_beta   90.00
_cell.angle_gamma   90.00
#
_symmetry.space_group_name_H-M   'P 1'
#
loop_
_entity.id
_entity.type
_entity.pdbx_description
1 polymer ?
#
loop_
_entity_poly.entity_id
_entity_poly.type
_entity_poly.pdbx_seq_one_letter_code
_entity_poly.pdbx_strand_id
1 'polypeptide(L)'
;MHRQAHHRSGLDRINQAAYRRAGVLRQYETASGWLEPGEQAAVMLAAKDVRGAPVLDIGIGGGRTVPLMRAISDDFCGIDYSPAMVAVARRRFPDVDIRTMDARDLAFPNRRFALATFSYNGIDSVDMPGRLLILAEVRRVLRRRGRFVFSALHRGSMVNLPHWPDWEVFHDAGLQPGRLFRATARLLAGGINHLRGLGLVRDDGDVAVASLSAHNFALLAIFMSLATQIRELHEAGFAVEAIFAPDGQRIPPDDPADDGAPWHHFVARKVEARRGYC
;
A
#
# COMPACT_ATOMS: atom_id res chain seq x y z
N MET A 1 5.74 19.12 22.42
CA MET A 1 5.01 17.85 22.43
C MET A 1 5.97 16.76 21.95
N HIS A 2 6.33 15.82 22.83
CA HIS A 2 7.23 14.72 22.49
C HIS A 2 6.53 13.81 21.46
N ARG A 3 7.10 13.73 20.24
CA ARG A 3 6.76 12.68 19.28
C ARG A 3 7.15 11.35 19.91
N GLN A 4 6.19 10.53 20.28
CA GLN A 4 6.44 9.18 20.70
C GLN A 4 7.04 8.43 19.50
N ALA A 5 8.28 7.96 19.64
CA ALA A 5 8.87 7.04 18.68
C ALA A 5 8.01 5.75 18.72
N HIS A 6 7.15 5.55 17.74
CA HIS A 6 6.38 4.33 17.62
C HIS A 6 7.35 3.15 17.54
N HIS A 7 7.20 2.20 18.45
CA HIS A 7 8.04 1.01 18.48
C HIS A 7 7.83 0.23 17.18
N ARG A 8 8.85 0.18 16.34
CA ARG A 8 8.79 -0.54 15.06
C ARG A 8 8.72 -2.03 15.31
N SER A 9 7.69 -2.68 14.77
CA SER A 9 7.51 -4.13 14.87
C SER A 9 8.58 -4.92 14.11
N GLY A 10 8.59 -6.24 14.28
CA GLY A 10 9.43 -7.12 13.49
C GLY A 10 9.15 -7.01 11.99
N LEU A 11 7.87 -6.95 11.63
CA LEU A 11 7.40 -6.76 10.25
C LEU A 11 7.93 -5.45 9.64
N ASP A 12 7.79 -4.33 10.35
CA ASP A 12 8.30 -3.02 9.91
C ASP A 12 9.79 -3.06 9.62
N ARG A 13 10.59 -3.68 10.51
CA ARG A 13 12.05 -3.77 10.35
C ARG A 13 12.44 -4.57 9.11
N ILE A 14 11.77 -5.70 8.85
CA ILE A 14 12.02 -6.53 7.67
C ILE A 14 11.68 -5.74 6.40
N ASN A 15 10.51 -5.13 6.34
CA ASN A 15 10.05 -4.40 5.16
C ASN A 15 10.92 -3.18 4.86
N GLN A 16 11.30 -2.40 5.89
CA GLN A 16 12.22 -1.28 5.69
C GLN A 16 13.59 -1.71 5.16
N ALA A 17 14.12 -2.83 5.67
CA ALA A 17 15.38 -3.36 5.18
C ALA A 17 15.27 -3.81 3.70
N ALA A 18 14.13 -4.37 3.29
CA ALA A 18 13.88 -4.76 1.92
C ALA A 18 13.82 -3.56 0.97
N TYR A 19 13.09 -2.50 1.33
CA TYR A 19 12.98 -1.28 0.50
C TYR A 19 14.27 -0.46 0.37
N ARG A 20 15.32 -0.75 1.16
CA ARG A 20 16.66 -0.16 0.99
C ARG A 20 17.55 -0.91 -0.01
N ARG A 21 17.14 -2.09 -0.47
CA ARG A 21 17.95 -2.92 -1.38
C ARG A 21 17.96 -2.30 -2.78
N ALA A 22 19.14 -2.22 -3.39
CA ALA A 22 19.32 -1.62 -4.72
C ALA A 22 18.47 -2.28 -5.82
N GLY A 23 18.21 -3.60 -5.72
CA GLY A 23 17.34 -4.31 -6.66
C GLY A 23 15.88 -3.86 -6.57
N VAL A 24 15.38 -3.62 -5.36
CA VAL A 24 14.03 -3.10 -5.12
C VAL A 24 13.93 -1.67 -5.62
N LEU A 25 14.88 -0.80 -5.22
CA LEU A 25 14.90 0.61 -5.65
C LEU A 25 14.86 0.75 -7.18
N ARG A 26 15.62 -0.06 -7.92
CA ARG A 26 15.63 -0.03 -9.41
C ARG A 26 14.26 -0.33 -10.02
N GLN A 27 13.48 -1.23 -9.43
CA GLN A 27 12.12 -1.51 -9.92
C GLN A 27 11.21 -0.28 -9.79
N TYR A 28 11.35 0.47 -8.71
CA TYR A 28 10.59 1.71 -8.51
C TYR A 28 11.10 2.89 -9.34
N GLU A 29 12.39 2.92 -9.71
CA GLU A 29 12.96 3.93 -10.60
C GLU A 29 12.38 3.88 -12.02
N THR A 30 12.03 2.68 -12.50
CA THR A 30 11.49 2.46 -13.85
C THR A 30 9.97 2.47 -13.90
N ALA A 31 9.29 2.27 -12.76
CA ALA A 31 7.83 2.28 -12.71
C ALA A 31 7.30 3.68 -13.03
N SER A 32 6.47 3.82 -14.07
CA SER A 32 5.95 5.11 -14.49
C SER A 32 4.57 4.98 -15.14
N GLY A 33 3.61 5.75 -14.63
CA GLY A 33 2.36 6.10 -15.32
C GLY A 33 1.35 4.98 -15.58
N TRP A 34 1.71 3.72 -15.37
CA TRP A 34 0.75 2.63 -15.49
C TRP A 34 -0.14 2.57 -14.24
N LEU A 35 -1.41 2.32 -14.45
CA LEU A 35 -2.41 2.13 -13.40
C LEU A 35 -3.21 0.89 -13.75
N GLU A 36 -3.59 0.13 -12.74
CA GLU A 36 -4.57 -0.92 -12.92
C GLU A 36 -5.96 -0.31 -13.19
N PRO A 37 -6.80 -0.98 -13.99
CA PRO A 37 -8.16 -0.48 -14.24
C PRO A 37 -8.95 -0.16 -12.97
N GLY A 38 -8.84 -1.02 -11.93
CA GLY A 38 -9.48 -0.81 -10.63
C GLY A 38 -8.92 0.39 -9.86
N GLU A 39 -7.60 0.57 -9.87
CA GLU A 39 -6.95 1.75 -9.26
C GLU A 39 -7.42 3.04 -9.95
N GLN A 40 -7.41 3.03 -11.28
CA GLN A 40 -7.87 4.17 -12.07
C GLN A 40 -9.34 4.48 -11.79
N ALA A 41 -10.22 3.48 -11.78
CA ALA A 41 -11.65 3.64 -11.50
C ALA A 41 -11.87 4.22 -10.08
N ALA A 42 -11.15 3.71 -9.07
CA ALA A 42 -11.26 4.18 -7.69
C ALA A 42 -10.82 5.65 -7.56
N VAL A 43 -9.65 5.99 -8.12
CA VAL A 43 -9.13 7.37 -8.05
C VAL A 43 -10.03 8.33 -8.82
N MET A 44 -10.48 7.97 -10.02
CA MET A 44 -11.36 8.82 -10.83
C MET A 44 -12.73 9.04 -10.17
N LEU A 45 -13.27 8.02 -9.49
CA LEU A 45 -14.50 8.17 -8.70
C LEU A 45 -14.29 9.17 -7.55
N ALA A 46 -13.18 9.03 -6.82
CA ALA A 46 -12.86 9.90 -5.68
C ALA A 46 -12.54 11.32 -6.10
N ALA A 47 -11.98 11.52 -7.30
CA ALA A 47 -11.53 12.81 -7.82
C ALA A 47 -12.64 13.70 -8.37
N LYS A 48 -13.86 13.18 -8.58
CA LYS A 48 -14.97 13.93 -9.23
C LYS A 48 -15.23 15.30 -8.60
N ASP A 49 -15.16 15.38 -7.26
CA ASP A 49 -15.51 16.58 -6.50
C ASP A 49 -14.30 17.25 -5.83
N VAL A 50 -13.06 16.88 -6.22
CA VAL A 50 -11.84 17.34 -5.53
C VAL A 50 -10.82 18.02 -6.43
N ARG A 51 -11.14 18.23 -7.71
CA ARG A 51 -10.23 18.89 -8.67
C ARG A 51 -9.74 20.24 -8.14
N GLY A 52 -8.41 20.44 -8.19
CA GLY A 52 -7.76 21.67 -7.67
C GLY A 52 -7.71 21.77 -6.14
N ALA A 53 -8.27 20.81 -5.39
CA ALA A 53 -8.17 20.81 -3.94
C ALA A 53 -6.92 20.02 -3.48
N PRO A 54 -6.41 20.28 -2.24
CA PRO A 54 -5.22 19.59 -1.72
C PRO A 54 -5.32 18.07 -1.74
N VAL A 55 -4.31 17.40 -2.31
CA VAL A 55 -4.23 15.93 -2.44
C VAL A 55 -2.96 15.43 -1.76
N LEU A 56 -3.04 14.29 -1.08
CA LEU A 56 -1.92 13.58 -0.46
C LEU A 56 -1.76 12.20 -1.09
N ASP A 57 -0.55 11.86 -1.52
CA ASP A 57 -0.18 10.50 -1.92
C ASP A 57 0.77 9.90 -0.89
N ILE A 58 0.31 8.82 -0.23
CA ILE A 58 1.02 8.11 0.82
C ILE A 58 1.74 6.91 0.20
N GLY A 59 3.01 6.70 0.56
CA GLY A 59 3.81 5.64 -0.04
C GLY A 59 4.08 5.88 -1.51
N ILE A 60 4.44 7.12 -1.89
CA ILE A 60 4.63 7.54 -3.28
C ILE A 60 5.68 6.69 -4.04
N GLY A 61 6.60 6.00 -3.33
CA GLY A 61 7.65 5.18 -3.90
C GLY A 61 8.50 5.95 -4.91
N GLY A 62 8.63 5.42 -6.13
CA GLY A 62 9.33 6.08 -7.24
C GLY A 62 8.49 7.12 -7.99
N GLY A 63 7.27 7.44 -7.54
CA GLY A 63 6.40 8.44 -8.15
C GLY A 63 5.55 7.94 -9.32
N ARG A 64 5.14 6.67 -9.31
CA ARG A 64 4.30 6.06 -10.37
C ARG A 64 2.97 6.81 -10.56
N THR A 65 2.37 7.26 -9.48
CA THR A 65 1.07 7.92 -9.41
C THR A 65 1.12 9.43 -9.66
N VAL A 66 2.32 10.03 -9.65
CA VAL A 66 2.49 11.51 -9.81
C VAL A 66 1.77 12.09 -11.02
N PRO A 67 1.84 11.50 -12.24
CA PRO A 67 1.15 12.07 -13.39
C PRO A 67 -0.38 12.15 -13.19
N LEU A 68 -0.98 11.12 -12.56
CA LEU A 68 -2.41 11.10 -12.25
C LEU A 68 -2.76 12.14 -11.18
N MET A 69 -2.00 12.22 -10.09
CA MET A 69 -2.27 13.18 -9.01
C MET A 69 -2.18 14.62 -9.49
N ARG A 70 -1.21 14.94 -10.35
CA ARG A 70 -1.09 16.25 -10.98
C ARG A 70 -2.25 16.60 -11.91
N ALA A 71 -2.82 15.61 -12.59
CA ALA A 71 -4.02 15.83 -13.40
C ALA A 71 -5.27 16.15 -12.55
N ILE A 72 -5.24 15.83 -11.24
CA ILE A 72 -6.31 16.10 -10.29
C ILE A 72 -6.11 17.46 -9.62
N SER A 73 -4.87 17.79 -9.19
CA SER A 73 -4.60 19.00 -8.43
C SER A 73 -3.14 19.44 -8.52
N ASP A 74 -2.94 20.76 -8.61
CA ASP A 74 -1.61 21.38 -8.48
C ASP A 74 -1.16 21.46 -7.01
N ASP A 75 -2.10 21.48 -6.03
CA ASP A 75 -1.78 21.34 -4.59
C ASP A 75 -1.68 19.84 -4.22
N PHE A 76 -0.61 19.23 -4.70
CA PHE A 76 -0.30 17.82 -4.52
C PHE A 76 0.97 17.65 -3.68
N CYS A 77 0.91 16.78 -2.67
CA CYS A 77 2.05 16.40 -1.83
C CYS A 77 2.18 14.87 -1.81
N GLY A 78 3.40 14.37 -2.01
CA GLY A 78 3.74 12.95 -1.88
C GLY A 78 4.57 12.68 -0.63
N ILE A 79 4.32 11.55 0.04
CA ILE A 79 5.16 11.11 1.16
C ILE A 79 5.59 9.65 1.01
N ASP A 80 6.76 9.34 1.53
CA ASP A 80 7.22 7.97 1.72
C ASP A 80 8.07 7.89 2.99
N TYR A 81 7.97 6.76 3.72
CA TYR A 81 8.78 6.57 4.92
C TYR A 81 10.25 6.21 4.63
N SER A 82 10.54 5.78 3.38
CA SER A 82 11.88 5.43 2.90
C SER A 82 12.59 6.65 2.31
N PRO A 83 13.67 7.16 2.94
CA PRO A 83 14.43 8.27 2.36
C PRO A 83 14.99 7.95 0.97
N ALA A 84 15.29 6.66 0.70
CA ALA A 84 15.80 6.22 -0.60
C ALA A 84 14.72 6.35 -1.69
N MET A 85 13.46 5.97 -1.40
CA MET A 85 12.33 6.17 -2.32
C MET A 85 12.06 7.65 -2.58
N VAL A 86 12.06 8.46 -1.52
CA VAL A 86 11.91 9.92 -1.65
C VAL A 86 13.00 10.51 -2.54
N ALA A 87 14.25 10.06 -2.40
CA ALA A 87 15.34 10.52 -3.27
C ALA A 87 15.12 10.14 -4.75
N VAL A 88 14.60 8.93 -5.01
CA VAL A 88 14.21 8.50 -6.37
C VAL A 88 13.12 9.40 -6.94
N ALA A 89 12.01 9.56 -6.19
CA ALA A 89 10.87 10.34 -6.64
C ALA A 89 11.22 11.82 -6.88
N ARG A 90 12.01 12.43 -5.98
CA ARG A 90 12.47 13.83 -6.15
C ARG A 90 13.35 14.03 -7.38
N ARG A 91 14.21 13.06 -7.74
CA ARG A 91 15.00 13.15 -8.97
C ARG A 91 14.13 13.12 -10.22
N ARG A 92 13.04 12.36 -10.19
CA ARG A 92 12.10 12.22 -11.33
C ARG A 92 11.13 13.39 -11.43
N PHE A 93 10.73 13.93 -10.30
CA PHE A 93 9.72 14.98 -10.17
C PHE A 93 10.20 16.09 -9.23
N PRO A 94 11.21 16.89 -9.68
CA PRO A 94 11.87 17.90 -8.81
C PRO A 94 10.97 19.06 -8.41
N ASP A 95 9.88 19.27 -9.11
CA ASP A 95 8.88 20.31 -8.92
C ASP A 95 7.68 19.86 -8.05
N VAL A 96 7.68 18.63 -7.55
CA VAL A 96 6.63 18.09 -6.65
C VAL A 96 7.10 18.15 -5.20
N ASP A 97 6.21 18.56 -4.29
CA ASP A 97 6.46 18.48 -2.85
C ASP A 97 6.45 17.03 -2.38
N ILE A 98 7.62 16.41 -2.29
CA ILE A 98 7.79 15.02 -1.85
C ILE A 98 8.59 15.01 -0.56
N ARG A 99 8.06 14.37 0.50
CA ARG A 99 8.67 14.40 1.84
C ARG A 99 8.90 13.01 2.40
N THR A 100 10.00 12.86 3.17
CA THR A 100 10.17 11.68 4.01
C THR A 100 9.29 11.79 5.23
N MET A 101 8.31 10.89 5.38
CA MET A 101 7.33 10.95 6.46
C MET A 101 6.72 9.56 6.70
N ASP A 102 6.47 9.22 7.96
CA ASP A 102 5.74 8.01 8.33
C ASP A 102 4.22 8.29 8.32
N ALA A 103 3.45 7.43 7.67
CA ALA A 103 2.01 7.57 7.58
C ALA A 103 1.29 7.43 8.93
N ARG A 104 1.97 6.88 9.93
CA ARG A 104 1.46 6.74 11.32
C ARG A 104 1.57 8.03 12.14
N ASP A 105 2.31 9.03 11.65
CA ASP A 105 2.50 10.35 12.30
C ASP A 105 2.65 11.41 11.21
N LEU A 106 1.53 11.85 10.63
CA LEU A 106 1.49 12.81 9.53
C LEU A 106 1.72 14.24 10.05
N ALA A 107 2.84 14.86 9.68
CA ALA A 107 3.17 16.24 10.04
C ALA A 107 2.37 17.27 9.21
N PHE A 108 1.06 17.05 9.08
CA PHE A 108 0.12 17.95 8.42
C PHE A 108 -0.97 18.40 9.40
N PRO A 109 -1.56 19.60 9.19
CA PRO A 109 -2.69 20.05 10.00
C PRO A 109 -3.93 19.17 9.76
N ASN A 110 -4.83 19.20 10.74
CA ASN A 110 -6.13 18.55 10.62
C ASN A 110 -6.92 19.10 9.43
N ARG A 111 -7.66 18.25 8.73
CA ARG A 111 -8.60 18.65 7.66
C ARG A 111 -7.96 19.42 6.51
N ARG A 112 -6.71 19.12 6.15
CA ARG A 112 -6.01 19.73 5.03
C ARG A 112 -6.48 19.19 3.68
N PHE A 113 -6.51 17.86 3.53
CA PHE A 113 -6.63 17.19 2.23
C PHE A 113 -8.06 16.84 1.87
N ALA A 114 -8.40 16.98 0.58
CA ALA A 114 -9.66 16.53 0.02
C ALA A 114 -9.65 15.05 -0.34
N LEU A 115 -8.48 14.59 -0.80
CA LEU A 115 -8.21 13.21 -1.20
C LEU A 115 -6.87 12.80 -0.59
N ALA A 116 -6.82 11.58 -0.06
CA ALA A 116 -5.58 10.88 0.24
C ALA A 116 -5.57 9.57 -0.55
N THR A 117 -4.41 9.19 -1.08
CA THR A 117 -4.21 7.91 -1.77
C THR A 117 -3.12 7.10 -1.07
N PHE A 118 -3.23 5.77 -1.10
CA PHE A 118 -2.19 4.85 -0.64
C PHE A 118 -2.22 3.62 -1.53
N SER A 119 -1.51 3.72 -2.63
CA SER A 119 -1.56 2.76 -3.72
C SER A 119 -0.71 1.51 -3.47
N TYR A 120 -0.99 0.48 -4.26
CA TYR A 120 -0.17 -0.74 -4.39
C TYR A 120 0.07 -1.47 -3.07
N ASN A 121 -1.01 -1.61 -2.28
CA ASN A 121 -1.04 -2.38 -1.03
C ASN A 121 -0.05 -1.88 0.04
N GLY A 122 0.34 -0.61 -0.02
CA GLY A 122 1.32 -0.03 0.90
C GLY A 122 0.87 -0.10 2.37
N ILE A 123 -0.43 0.00 2.61
CA ILE A 123 -1.02 -0.07 3.95
C ILE A 123 -0.84 -1.45 4.61
N ASP A 124 -0.64 -2.52 3.82
CA ASP A 124 -0.45 -3.88 4.33
C ASP A 124 1.01 -4.19 4.71
N SER A 125 1.92 -3.23 4.47
CA SER A 125 3.35 -3.36 4.78
C SER A 125 3.71 -3.04 6.22
N VAL A 126 2.72 -2.73 7.08
CA VAL A 126 2.87 -2.47 8.52
C VAL A 126 2.06 -3.48 9.32
N ASP A 127 2.32 -3.60 10.63
CA ASP A 127 1.50 -4.44 11.51
C ASP A 127 0.11 -3.84 11.78
N MET A 128 -0.80 -4.64 12.36
CA MET A 128 -2.17 -4.19 12.65
C MET A 128 -2.24 -2.91 13.50
N PRO A 129 -1.45 -2.76 14.61
CA PRO A 129 -1.44 -1.49 15.32
C PRO A 129 -1.00 -0.31 14.45
N GLY A 130 0.03 -0.50 13.61
CA GLY A 130 0.50 0.52 12.67
C GLY A 130 -0.55 0.88 11.62
N ARG A 131 -1.30 -0.11 11.11
CA ARG A 131 -2.39 0.09 10.17
C ARG A 131 -3.52 0.96 10.77
N LEU A 132 -3.91 0.69 12.02
CA LEU A 132 -4.91 1.50 12.73
C LEU A 132 -4.45 2.94 12.94
N LEU A 133 -3.16 3.15 13.27
CA LEU A 133 -2.58 4.49 13.36
C LEU A 133 -2.62 5.23 12.02
N ILE A 134 -2.29 4.55 10.91
CA ILE A 134 -2.40 5.12 9.56
C ILE A 134 -3.83 5.57 9.28
N LEU A 135 -4.83 4.71 9.52
CA LEU A 135 -6.24 5.06 9.30
C LEU A 135 -6.67 6.26 10.15
N ALA A 136 -6.23 6.34 11.42
CA ALA A 136 -6.51 7.47 12.30
C ALA A 136 -5.88 8.77 11.78
N GLU A 137 -4.63 8.74 11.34
CA GLU A 137 -3.91 9.90 10.80
C GLU A 137 -4.50 10.36 9.45
N VAL A 138 -4.79 9.41 8.54
CA VAL A 138 -5.48 9.73 7.28
C VAL A 138 -6.83 10.39 7.58
N ARG A 139 -7.62 9.83 8.51
CA ARG A 139 -8.88 10.43 8.92
C ARG A 139 -8.69 11.83 9.50
N ARG A 140 -7.65 12.07 10.29
CA ARG A 140 -7.35 13.36 10.91
C ARG A 140 -7.04 14.42 9.86
N VAL A 141 -6.17 14.11 8.89
CA VAL A 141 -5.72 15.06 7.86
C VAL A 141 -6.73 15.27 6.74
N LEU A 142 -7.66 14.35 6.51
CA LEU A 142 -8.74 14.52 5.56
C LEU A 142 -9.75 15.57 6.06
N ARG A 143 -10.17 16.46 5.17
CA ARG A 143 -11.27 17.40 5.41
C ARG A 143 -12.60 16.67 5.63
N ARG A 144 -13.64 17.42 6.01
CA ARG A 144 -15.01 16.87 6.08
C ARG A 144 -15.38 16.27 4.72
N ARG A 145 -15.94 15.03 4.74
CA ARG A 145 -16.30 14.26 3.55
C ARG A 145 -15.13 14.00 2.58
N GLY A 146 -13.88 14.22 3.01
CA GLY A 146 -12.69 13.85 2.24
C GLY A 146 -12.64 12.34 2.00
N ARG A 147 -12.01 11.93 0.91
CA ARG A 147 -11.92 10.53 0.49
C ARG A 147 -10.53 9.96 0.70
N PHE A 148 -10.49 8.71 1.05
CA PHE A 148 -9.28 7.88 1.09
C PHE A 148 -9.41 6.78 0.04
N VAL A 149 -8.46 6.72 -0.89
CA VAL A 149 -8.36 5.65 -1.89
C VAL A 149 -7.11 4.84 -1.59
N PHE A 150 -7.26 3.55 -1.42
CA PHE A 150 -6.12 2.67 -1.19
C PHE A 150 -6.39 1.28 -1.75
N SER A 151 -5.33 0.49 -1.95
CA SER A 151 -5.48 -0.93 -2.21
C SER A 151 -4.99 -1.75 -1.04
N ALA A 152 -5.58 -2.92 -0.86
CA ALA A 152 -5.21 -3.86 0.18
C ALA A 152 -5.36 -5.31 -0.28
N LEU A 153 -4.44 -6.16 0.19
CA LEU A 153 -4.34 -7.56 -0.14
C LEU A 153 -5.53 -8.35 0.41
N HIS A 154 -6.07 -9.22 -0.44
CA HIS A 154 -7.21 -10.06 -0.09
C HIS A 154 -6.76 -11.44 0.39
N ARG A 155 -7.33 -11.88 1.53
CA ARG A 155 -6.95 -13.15 2.15
C ARG A 155 -7.28 -14.37 1.28
N GLY A 156 -8.38 -14.34 0.54
CA GLY A 156 -8.77 -15.42 -0.37
C GLY A 156 -7.67 -15.75 -1.41
N SER A 157 -6.87 -14.77 -1.79
CA SER A 157 -5.77 -14.97 -2.74
C SER A 157 -4.55 -15.70 -2.17
N MET A 158 -4.44 -15.86 -0.85
CA MET A 158 -3.30 -16.54 -0.23
C MET A 158 -3.14 -18.00 -0.66
N VAL A 159 -4.23 -18.65 -1.02
CA VAL A 159 -4.23 -20.04 -1.51
C VAL A 159 -3.38 -20.19 -2.78
N ASN A 160 -3.30 -19.12 -3.58
CA ASN A 160 -2.57 -19.07 -4.84
C ASN A 160 -1.16 -18.49 -4.70
N LEU A 161 -0.75 -18.08 -3.49
CA LEU A 161 0.61 -17.54 -3.31
C LEU A 161 1.63 -18.65 -3.26
N PRO A 162 2.78 -18.52 -3.94
CA PRO A 162 3.90 -19.40 -3.76
C PRO A 162 4.35 -19.36 -2.28
N HIS A 163 4.30 -20.51 -1.62
CA HIS A 163 4.71 -20.62 -0.21
C HIS A 163 6.23 -20.76 -0.03
N TRP A 164 6.93 -21.01 -1.13
CA TRP A 164 8.38 -21.19 -1.15
C TRP A 164 8.98 -20.69 -2.47
N PRO A 165 10.24 -20.22 -2.50
CA PRO A 165 10.92 -19.89 -3.75
C PRO A 165 10.95 -21.07 -4.71
N ASP A 166 10.42 -20.88 -5.91
CA ASP A 166 10.17 -21.93 -6.87
C ASP A 166 11.32 -22.09 -7.87
N TRP A 167 11.39 -23.29 -8.46
CA TRP A 167 12.32 -23.63 -9.54
C TRP A 167 12.06 -22.86 -10.84
N GLU A 168 10.91 -22.22 -10.98
CA GLU A 168 10.58 -21.40 -12.14
C GLU A 168 11.63 -20.33 -12.44
N VAL A 169 12.40 -19.91 -11.43
CA VAL A 169 13.54 -18.98 -11.63
C VAL A 169 14.60 -19.52 -12.60
N PHE A 170 14.61 -20.84 -12.88
CA PHE A 170 15.52 -21.49 -13.83
C PHE A 170 14.95 -21.60 -15.24
N HIS A 171 13.64 -21.47 -15.45
CA HIS A 171 13.01 -21.58 -16.76
C HIS A 171 13.62 -20.60 -17.78
N ASP A 172 13.86 -19.37 -17.33
CA ASP A 172 14.46 -18.32 -18.18
C ASP A 172 15.98 -18.37 -18.24
N ALA A 173 16.62 -19.21 -17.43
CA ALA A 173 18.08 -19.26 -17.33
C ALA A 173 18.72 -20.01 -18.50
N GLY A 174 18.03 -21.01 -19.05
CA GLY A 174 18.59 -21.91 -20.05
C GLY A 174 19.93 -22.51 -19.57
N LEU A 175 20.80 -22.91 -20.50
CA LEU A 175 22.14 -23.46 -20.18
C LEU A 175 23.23 -22.38 -20.06
N GLN A 176 22.89 -21.10 -19.94
CA GLN A 176 23.88 -20.01 -19.83
C GLN A 176 24.45 -19.92 -18.40
N PRO A 177 25.77 -20.15 -18.17
CA PRO A 177 26.35 -20.20 -16.82
C PRO A 177 26.07 -18.97 -15.97
N GLY A 178 26.13 -17.77 -16.55
CA GLY A 178 25.86 -16.51 -15.84
C GLY A 178 24.40 -16.31 -15.47
N ARG A 179 23.46 -16.88 -16.23
CA ARG A 179 22.02 -16.87 -15.87
C ARG A 179 21.72 -17.90 -14.80
N LEU A 180 22.30 -19.11 -14.90
CA LEU A 180 22.19 -20.15 -13.88
C LEU A 180 22.71 -19.66 -12.52
N PHE A 181 23.89 -19.02 -12.50
CA PHE A 181 24.42 -18.45 -11.26
C PHE A 181 23.45 -17.42 -10.64
N ARG A 182 22.88 -16.51 -11.46
CA ARG A 182 21.90 -15.53 -10.98
C ARG A 182 20.60 -16.18 -10.47
N ALA A 183 20.11 -17.21 -11.16
CA ALA A 183 18.93 -17.98 -10.74
C ALA A 183 19.16 -18.66 -9.39
N THR A 184 20.31 -19.35 -9.24
CA THR A 184 20.69 -19.98 -7.98
C THR A 184 20.82 -18.97 -6.85
N ALA A 185 21.51 -17.85 -7.08
CA ALA A 185 21.63 -16.78 -6.09
C ALA A 185 20.28 -16.19 -5.70
N ARG A 186 19.35 -16.02 -6.65
CA ARG A 186 17.98 -15.55 -6.41
C ARG A 186 17.20 -16.57 -5.57
N LEU A 187 17.27 -17.86 -5.88
CA LEU A 187 16.62 -18.93 -5.13
C LEU A 187 17.11 -18.98 -3.68
N LEU A 188 18.43 -18.98 -3.47
CA LEU A 188 19.02 -18.98 -2.13
C LEU A 188 18.64 -17.73 -1.33
N ALA A 189 18.70 -16.55 -1.95
CA ALA A 189 18.29 -15.31 -1.31
C ALA A 189 16.80 -15.33 -0.94
N GLY A 190 15.94 -15.89 -1.80
CA GLY A 190 14.51 -16.07 -1.53
C GLY A 190 14.27 -16.99 -0.33
N GLY A 191 14.95 -18.14 -0.28
CA GLY A 191 14.89 -19.06 0.85
C GLY A 191 15.33 -18.40 2.18
N ILE A 192 16.44 -17.66 2.18
CA ILE A 192 16.91 -16.93 3.35
C ILE A 192 15.89 -15.85 3.78
N ASN A 193 15.31 -15.12 2.84
CA ASN A 193 14.30 -14.11 3.14
C ASN A 193 13.05 -14.74 3.75
N HIS A 194 12.57 -15.84 3.15
CA HIS A 194 11.42 -16.58 3.63
C HIS A 194 11.65 -17.08 5.07
N LEU A 195 12.79 -17.72 5.34
CA LEU A 195 13.15 -18.19 6.68
C LEU A 195 13.20 -17.09 7.73
N ARG A 196 13.68 -15.89 7.36
CA ARG A 196 13.70 -14.72 8.26
C ARG A 196 12.30 -14.23 8.61
N GLY A 197 11.33 -14.43 7.73
CA GLY A 197 9.94 -14.04 7.93
C GLY A 197 9.11 -15.06 8.71
N LEU A 198 9.51 -16.34 8.76
CA LEU A 198 8.70 -17.44 9.31
C LEU A 198 8.17 -17.18 10.72
N GLY A 199 8.98 -16.59 11.60
CA GLY A 199 8.56 -16.30 12.97
C GLY A 199 7.46 -15.22 13.10
N LEU A 200 7.13 -14.53 12.00
CA LEU A 200 6.08 -13.52 11.94
C LEU A 200 4.88 -13.96 11.09
N VAL A 201 5.02 -15.05 10.34
CA VAL A 201 3.91 -15.64 9.57
C VAL A 201 2.88 -16.19 10.55
N ARG A 202 1.62 -15.78 10.37
CA ARG A 202 0.49 -16.24 11.18
C ARG A 202 -0.79 -16.18 10.36
N ASP A 203 -1.76 -16.98 10.78
CA ASP A 203 -3.09 -17.00 10.20
C ASP A 203 -4.10 -17.10 11.36
N ASP A 204 -4.82 -16.02 11.60
CA ASP A 204 -5.81 -15.90 12.67
C ASP A 204 -7.25 -15.98 12.11
N GLY A 205 -7.44 -16.59 10.93
CA GLY A 205 -8.75 -16.73 10.29
C GLY A 205 -9.10 -15.52 9.40
N ASP A 206 -9.46 -14.39 9.96
CA ASP A 206 -9.82 -13.19 9.20
C ASP A 206 -8.61 -12.36 8.74
N VAL A 207 -7.50 -12.48 9.45
CA VAL A 207 -6.26 -11.75 9.21
C VAL A 207 -5.10 -12.73 9.16
N ALA A 208 -4.25 -12.58 8.16
CA ALA A 208 -3.03 -13.37 8.05
C ALA A 208 -1.83 -12.47 7.74
N VAL A 209 -0.64 -12.92 8.14
CA VAL A 209 0.64 -12.33 7.78
C VAL A 209 1.42 -13.35 6.99
N ALA A 210 1.85 -13.00 5.80
CA ALA A 210 2.64 -13.88 4.96
C ALA A 210 3.73 -13.13 4.21
N SER A 211 4.76 -13.87 3.76
CA SER A 211 5.78 -13.32 2.88
C SER A 211 5.27 -13.26 1.44
N LEU A 212 5.54 -12.14 0.77
CA LEU A 212 5.21 -11.95 -0.63
C LEU A 212 6.29 -12.56 -1.52
N SER A 213 5.89 -13.34 -2.54
CA SER A 213 6.77 -13.79 -3.62
C SER A 213 7.37 -12.64 -4.42
N ALA A 214 6.63 -11.53 -4.54
CA ALA A 214 7.16 -10.25 -4.97
C ALA A 214 8.41 -9.89 -4.14
N HIS A 215 9.39 -9.26 -4.78
CA HIS A 215 10.69 -8.94 -4.16
C HIS A 215 11.40 -10.14 -3.52
N ASN A 216 11.15 -11.34 -4.05
CA ASN A 216 11.85 -12.57 -3.68
C ASN A 216 11.69 -12.89 -2.17
N PHE A 217 10.46 -12.88 -1.68
CA PHE A 217 10.08 -13.15 -0.28
C PHE A 217 10.73 -12.20 0.76
N ALA A 218 11.21 -11.05 0.32
CA ALA A 218 11.84 -10.08 1.21
C ALA A 218 10.84 -9.20 1.99
N LEU A 219 9.57 -9.20 1.58
CA LEU A 219 8.49 -8.42 2.19
C LEU A 219 7.48 -9.34 2.89
N LEU A 220 7.01 -8.90 4.03
CA LEU A 220 5.86 -9.45 4.74
C LEU A 220 4.68 -8.51 4.57
N ALA A 221 3.50 -9.05 4.41
CA ALA A 221 2.28 -8.26 4.30
C ALA A 221 1.12 -8.86 5.10
N ILE A 222 0.17 -8.00 5.43
CA ILE A 222 -1.11 -8.38 6.01
C ILE A 222 -2.07 -8.71 4.87
N PHE A 223 -2.81 -9.79 5.05
CA PHE A 223 -3.91 -10.20 4.20
C PHE A 223 -5.18 -10.24 5.04
N MET A 224 -6.25 -9.64 4.54
CA MET A 224 -7.53 -9.57 5.26
C MET A 224 -8.68 -9.96 4.35
N SER A 225 -9.74 -10.56 4.92
CA SER A 225 -11.01 -10.72 4.19
C SER A 225 -11.63 -9.37 3.87
N LEU A 226 -12.41 -9.28 2.77
CA LEU A 226 -13.14 -8.04 2.42
C LEU A 226 -14.04 -7.56 3.56
N ALA A 227 -14.75 -8.48 4.20
CA ALA A 227 -15.63 -8.16 5.32
C ALA A 227 -14.86 -7.53 6.49
N THR A 228 -13.67 -8.07 6.79
CA THR A 228 -12.81 -7.52 7.86
C THR A 228 -12.25 -6.15 7.50
N GLN A 229 -11.84 -5.93 6.24
CA GLN A 229 -11.39 -4.61 5.78
C GLN A 229 -12.50 -3.56 5.82
N ILE A 230 -13.72 -3.93 5.42
CA ILE A 230 -14.90 -3.04 5.49
C ILE A 230 -15.21 -2.68 6.95
N ARG A 231 -15.20 -3.68 7.84
CA ARG A 231 -15.42 -3.46 9.29
C ARG A 231 -14.37 -2.53 9.89
N GLU A 232 -13.08 -2.77 9.60
CA GLU A 232 -11.98 -1.91 10.04
C GLU A 232 -12.17 -0.45 9.61
N LEU A 233 -12.56 -0.23 8.34
CA LEU A 233 -12.84 1.12 7.83
C LEU A 233 -13.99 1.80 8.57
N HIS A 234 -15.07 1.07 8.82
CA HIS A 234 -16.22 1.60 9.58
C HIS A 234 -15.82 1.98 11.01
N GLU A 235 -15.06 1.13 11.69
CA GLU A 235 -14.54 1.38 13.05
C GLU A 235 -13.56 2.57 13.06
N ALA A 236 -12.76 2.73 12.02
CA ALA A 236 -11.89 3.88 11.83
C ALA A 236 -12.63 5.18 11.44
N GLY A 237 -13.96 5.14 11.28
CA GLY A 237 -14.81 6.29 10.96
C GLY A 237 -14.83 6.67 9.49
N PHE A 238 -14.78 5.67 8.61
CA PHE A 238 -15.00 5.80 7.18
C PHE A 238 -16.27 5.06 6.75
N ALA A 239 -16.91 5.54 5.67
CA ALA A 239 -17.94 4.81 4.94
C ALA A 239 -17.34 4.35 3.60
N VAL A 240 -17.46 3.08 3.26
CA VAL A 240 -17.01 2.54 1.98
C VAL A 240 -18.00 2.97 0.90
N GLU A 241 -17.55 3.76 -0.08
CA GLU A 241 -18.37 4.23 -1.23
C GLU A 241 -18.29 3.28 -2.43
N ALA A 242 -17.15 2.64 -2.62
CA ALA A 242 -16.92 1.66 -3.68
C ALA A 242 -15.73 0.75 -3.38
N ILE A 243 -15.77 -0.45 -3.96
CA ILE A 243 -14.67 -1.40 -4.01
C ILE A 243 -14.51 -1.82 -5.47
N PHE A 244 -13.27 -1.94 -5.94
CA PHE A 244 -12.95 -2.39 -7.28
C PHE A 244 -11.92 -3.51 -7.22
N ALA A 245 -12.13 -4.57 -8.01
CA ALA A 245 -11.10 -5.55 -8.32
C ALA A 245 -10.00 -4.94 -9.22
N PRO A 246 -8.83 -5.56 -9.37
CA PRO A 246 -7.74 -5.03 -10.20
C PRO A 246 -8.13 -4.77 -11.65
N ASP A 247 -9.03 -5.58 -12.23
CA ASP A 247 -9.55 -5.44 -13.58
C ASP A 247 -10.57 -4.30 -13.77
N GLY A 248 -10.99 -3.65 -12.68
CA GLY A 248 -11.97 -2.58 -12.68
C GLY A 248 -13.40 -3.01 -12.40
N GLN A 249 -13.66 -4.30 -12.18
CA GLN A 249 -14.98 -4.76 -11.77
C GLN A 249 -15.34 -4.16 -10.40
N ARG A 250 -16.55 -3.60 -10.30
CA ARG A 250 -17.05 -3.05 -9.03
C ARG A 250 -17.69 -4.14 -8.19
N ILE A 251 -17.29 -4.20 -6.93
CA ILE A 251 -17.79 -5.15 -5.93
C ILE A 251 -18.78 -4.42 -5.01
N PRO A 252 -19.97 -5.00 -4.75
CA PRO A 252 -20.90 -4.42 -3.79
C PRO A 252 -20.33 -4.44 -2.37
N PRO A 253 -20.23 -3.30 -1.66
CA PRO A 253 -19.73 -3.30 -0.27
C PRO A 253 -20.65 -4.05 0.72
N ASP A 254 -21.95 -4.15 0.40
CA ASP A 254 -22.97 -4.77 1.27
C ASP A 254 -23.00 -6.30 1.12
N ASP A 255 -22.45 -6.84 0.05
CA ASP A 255 -22.33 -8.29 -0.21
C ASP A 255 -20.99 -8.61 -0.87
N PRO A 256 -19.91 -8.52 -0.10
CA PRO A 256 -18.56 -8.70 -0.61
C PRO A 256 -18.27 -10.20 -0.77
N ALA A 257 -18.71 -10.80 -1.88
CA ALA A 257 -18.32 -12.15 -2.24
C ALA A 257 -16.80 -12.24 -2.48
N ASP A 258 -16.22 -13.40 -2.15
CA ASP A 258 -14.84 -13.69 -2.53
C ASP A 258 -14.77 -13.91 -4.04
N ASP A 259 -14.16 -12.97 -4.75
CA ASP A 259 -14.00 -12.99 -6.21
C ASP A 259 -12.66 -13.60 -6.66
N GLY A 260 -11.85 -14.10 -5.69
CA GLY A 260 -10.52 -14.65 -5.95
C GLY A 260 -9.46 -13.60 -6.36
N ALA A 261 -9.80 -12.31 -6.36
CA ALA A 261 -8.85 -11.26 -6.69
C ALA A 261 -7.73 -11.17 -5.63
N PRO A 262 -6.49 -10.87 -6.04
CA PRO A 262 -5.37 -10.81 -5.11
C PRO A 262 -5.40 -9.60 -4.16
N TRP A 263 -6.03 -8.50 -4.56
CA TRP A 263 -6.25 -7.30 -3.78
C TRP A 263 -7.45 -6.53 -4.29
N HIS A 264 -7.89 -5.54 -3.54
CA HIS A 264 -8.99 -4.67 -3.92
C HIS A 264 -8.63 -3.21 -3.70
N HIS A 265 -9.23 -2.33 -4.52
CA HIS A 265 -9.12 -0.88 -4.41
C HIS A 265 -10.36 -0.33 -3.72
N PHE A 266 -10.16 0.36 -2.61
CA PHE A 266 -11.24 0.92 -1.78
C PHE A 266 -11.37 2.43 -2.03
N VAL A 267 -12.59 2.91 -2.12
CA VAL A 267 -12.94 4.32 -2.00
C VAL A 267 -13.72 4.50 -0.71
N ALA A 268 -13.07 5.11 0.28
CA ALA A 268 -13.62 5.29 1.61
C ALA A 268 -13.79 6.79 1.92
N ARG A 269 -14.98 7.21 2.34
CA ARG A 269 -15.30 8.59 2.67
C ARG A 269 -15.28 8.79 4.18
N LYS A 270 -14.59 9.83 4.64
CA LYS A 270 -14.59 10.22 6.05
C LYS A 270 -16.00 10.55 6.53
N VAL A 271 -16.43 9.87 7.60
CA VAL A 271 -17.69 10.11 8.29
C VAL A 271 -17.46 11.07 9.46
N GLU A 272 -18.36 12.03 9.64
CA GLU A 272 -18.39 12.87 10.83
C GLU A 272 -18.95 12.06 12.01
N ALA A 273 -18.33 12.20 13.18
CA ALA A 273 -18.93 11.71 14.40
C ALA A 273 -20.31 12.37 14.56
N ARG A 274 -21.37 11.58 14.75
CA ARG A 274 -22.66 12.15 15.12
C ARG A 274 -22.44 13.00 16.36
N ARG A 275 -22.75 14.29 16.30
CA ARG A 275 -22.83 15.10 17.52
C ARG A 275 -23.94 14.45 18.35
N GLY A 276 -23.56 13.77 19.43
CA GLY A 276 -24.50 13.36 20.42
C GLY A 276 -25.18 14.63 20.92
N TYR A 277 -26.47 14.70 20.79
CA TYR A 277 -27.25 15.68 21.55
C TYR A 277 -27.09 15.26 23.02
N CYS A 278 -26.31 16.05 23.79
CA CYS A 278 -26.41 16.07 25.24
C CYS A 278 -27.65 16.82 25.65
#